data_58dfa3615634589500dab8212b344474
#
_entry.id   58dfa3615634589500dab8212b344474
#
_cell.length_a   1.000
_cell.length_b   1.000
_cell.length_c   1.000
_cell.angle_alpha   90.00
_cell.angle_beta   90.00
_cell.angle_gamma   90.00
#
_symmetry.space_group_name_H-M   'P 1'
#
loop_
_entity.id
_entity.type
_entity.pdbx_description
1 polymer ?
#
loop_
_entity_poly.entity_id
_entity_poly.type
_entity_poly.pdbx_seq_one_letter_code
_entity_poly.pdbx_strand_id
1 'polypeptide(L)'
;MSPLAVLFISLTLCLIIGTPIGFSIGISCMTFLLANGYPPLDIIVQRMTSGANSFSMLAMPLFVFAGSLMMYGSTPRLMRFANMLLRKMPGGLGAATLAACGFFGAVSGSGVASAAAIGSTCAPEMIKQGYPKGFTAGLIAAGGTMACIIPPSIIMVIYASIASVSVGDMFLAGVVPGILTIVALIVLNTIYAKKRAKKETVEKTSYSSKEKLQITIDAILPMLMPVFVLASVFSGICTATEAAVVAVVYSFILAVFVYKELTFSQFLRAASDSVITSAVIMLIISAATPFGWILSTQNVPQLFAEWVVSFAHTKFLILLFFFILLLFLGCFMETVCIIILITPILLPIVTGLGMNPIHYGVAMLMNLMVGSLTPPLSVNLFTSCRVLNMSIDEAFPDTLSVIGIVTLMSAIVFMFPQLSLGIVNSVKGL
;
A
#
# COMPACT_ATOMS: atom_id res chain seq x y z
N MET A 1 -9.91 -5.55 -37.46
CA MET A 1 -10.00 -5.03 -36.07
C MET A 1 -8.92 -3.99 -35.91
N SER A 2 -9.19 -2.91 -35.19
CA SER A 2 -8.10 -1.96 -34.89
C SER A 2 -7.03 -2.64 -34.04
N PRO A 3 -5.73 -2.36 -34.22
CA PRO A 3 -4.67 -2.97 -33.40
C PRO A 3 -4.87 -2.77 -31.89
N LEU A 4 -5.41 -1.62 -31.47
CA LEU A 4 -5.78 -1.35 -30.09
C LEU A 4 -6.87 -2.31 -29.56
N ALA A 5 -7.85 -2.64 -30.41
CA ALA A 5 -8.86 -3.63 -29.99
C ALA A 5 -8.23 -5.00 -29.77
N VAL A 6 -7.23 -5.42 -30.57
CA VAL A 6 -6.48 -6.65 -30.34
C VAL A 6 -5.75 -6.62 -29.02
N LEU A 7 -5.09 -5.51 -28.66
CA LEU A 7 -4.39 -5.33 -27.38
C LEU A 7 -5.34 -5.57 -26.18
N PHE A 8 -6.46 -4.84 -26.13
CA PHE A 8 -7.36 -4.91 -24.99
C PHE A 8 -8.18 -6.20 -24.95
N ILE A 9 -8.60 -6.75 -26.10
CA ILE A 9 -9.31 -8.03 -26.15
C ILE A 9 -8.41 -9.17 -25.69
N SER A 10 -7.16 -9.24 -26.18
CA SER A 10 -6.22 -10.28 -25.76
C SER A 10 -5.87 -10.19 -24.27
N LEU A 11 -5.68 -8.96 -23.74
CA LEU A 11 -5.48 -8.74 -22.32
C LEU A 11 -6.69 -9.25 -21.49
N THR A 12 -7.89 -8.85 -21.89
CA THR A 12 -9.12 -9.24 -21.20
C THR A 12 -9.34 -10.76 -21.26
N LEU A 13 -9.12 -11.40 -22.40
CA LEU A 13 -9.23 -12.85 -22.54
C LEU A 13 -8.24 -13.59 -21.65
N CYS A 14 -6.97 -13.17 -21.62
CA CYS A 14 -5.96 -13.75 -20.73
C CYS A 14 -6.37 -13.65 -19.26
N LEU A 15 -6.91 -12.49 -18.85
CA LEU A 15 -7.37 -12.28 -17.47
C LEU A 15 -8.59 -13.17 -17.13
N ILE A 16 -9.57 -13.30 -18.04
CA ILE A 16 -10.74 -14.17 -17.85
C ILE A 16 -10.34 -15.64 -17.72
N ILE A 17 -9.34 -16.09 -18.50
CA ILE A 17 -8.80 -17.47 -18.42
C ILE A 17 -8.01 -17.69 -17.12
N GLY A 18 -7.70 -16.63 -16.35
CA GLY A 18 -6.94 -16.72 -15.10
C GLY A 18 -5.41 -16.69 -15.29
N THR A 19 -4.92 -16.26 -16.44
CA THR A 19 -3.46 -16.09 -16.65
C THR A 19 -2.90 -15.03 -15.71
N PRO A 20 -1.74 -15.27 -15.06
CA PRO A 20 -1.12 -14.26 -14.21
C PRO A 20 -0.86 -12.95 -14.97
N ILE A 21 -1.11 -11.81 -14.32
CA ILE A 21 -1.21 -10.51 -14.99
C ILE A 21 0.05 -10.10 -15.76
N GLY A 22 1.25 -10.41 -15.25
CA GLY A 22 2.51 -10.12 -15.96
C GLY A 22 2.59 -10.81 -17.33
N PHE A 23 2.14 -12.06 -17.39
CA PHE A 23 2.05 -12.80 -18.66
C PHE A 23 0.91 -12.27 -19.53
N SER A 24 -0.25 -11.93 -18.95
CA SER A 24 -1.38 -11.36 -19.70
C SER A 24 -0.99 -10.08 -20.42
N ILE A 25 -0.26 -9.19 -19.75
CA ILE A 25 0.26 -7.94 -20.33
C ILE A 25 1.28 -8.25 -21.43
N GLY A 26 2.23 -9.13 -21.18
CA GLY A 26 3.24 -9.51 -22.17
C GLY A 26 2.63 -10.13 -23.44
N ILE A 27 1.70 -11.08 -23.28
CA ILE A 27 0.97 -11.71 -24.40
C ILE A 27 0.16 -10.67 -25.18
N SER A 28 -0.50 -9.74 -24.49
CA SER A 28 -1.28 -8.68 -25.18
C SER A 28 -0.40 -7.77 -26.01
N CYS A 29 0.79 -7.41 -25.53
CA CYS A 29 1.77 -6.64 -26.29
C CYS A 29 2.28 -7.42 -27.53
N MET A 30 2.56 -8.72 -27.36
CA MET A 30 2.97 -9.58 -28.49
C MET A 30 1.88 -9.69 -29.54
N THR A 31 0.64 -9.96 -29.14
CA THR A 31 -0.49 -10.08 -30.09
C THR A 31 -0.76 -8.77 -30.81
N PHE A 32 -0.62 -7.62 -30.11
CA PHE A 32 -0.72 -6.31 -30.74
C PHE A 32 0.33 -6.11 -31.84
N LEU A 33 1.61 -6.40 -31.57
CA LEU A 33 2.68 -6.21 -32.57
C LEU A 33 2.53 -7.19 -33.75
N LEU A 34 2.14 -8.43 -33.48
CA LEU A 34 1.86 -9.41 -34.54
C LEU A 34 0.71 -8.96 -35.46
N ALA A 35 -0.34 -8.39 -34.87
CA ALA A 35 -1.48 -7.88 -35.65
C ALA A 35 -1.16 -6.60 -36.43
N ASN A 36 -0.22 -5.78 -35.94
CA ASN A 36 0.18 -4.52 -36.56
C ASN A 36 1.30 -4.69 -37.60
N GLY A 37 2.09 -5.79 -37.52
CA GLY A 37 3.19 -6.10 -38.45
C GLY A 37 4.45 -5.23 -38.28
N TYR A 38 4.39 -4.15 -37.51
CA TYR A 38 5.52 -3.23 -37.20
C TYR A 38 5.23 -2.44 -35.91
N PRO A 39 6.22 -2.21 -35.05
CA PRO A 39 7.64 -2.60 -35.12
C PRO A 39 7.88 -4.09 -34.83
N PRO A 40 9.10 -4.63 -35.05
CA PRO A 40 9.42 -6.02 -34.82
C PRO A 40 9.31 -6.42 -33.35
N LEU A 41 9.10 -7.72 -33.07
CA LEU A 41 8.88 -8.25 -31.70
C LEU A 41 10.04 -8.00 -30.74
N ASP A 42 11.25 -7.82 -31.26
CA ASP A 42 12.45 -7.53 -30.43
C ASP A 42 12.28 -6.30 -29.54
N ILE A 43 11.43 -5.36 -29.94
CA ILE A 43 11.16 -4.17 -29.14
C ILE A 43 10.50 -4.50 -27.81
N ILE A 44 9.72 -5.58 -27.73
CA ILE A 44 9.12 -6.03 -26.46
C ILE A 44 10.23 -6.40 -25.49
N VAL A 45 11.18 -7.23 -25.93
CA VAL A 45 12.29 -7.71 -25.07
C VAL A 45 13.15 -6.52 -24.63
N GLN A 46 13.47 -5.60 -25.53
CA GLN A 46 14.23 -4.39 -25.21
C GLN A 46 13.51 -3.54 -24.16
N ARG A 47 12.20 -3.31 -24.33
CA ARG A 47 11.39 -2.53 -23.40
C ARG A 47 11.20 -3.25 -22.05
N MET A 48 10.99 -4.55 -22.06
CA MET A 48 10.92 -5.35 -20.84
C MET A 48 12.22 -5.28 -20.04
N THR A 49 13.34 -5.43 -20.70
CA THR A 49 14.68 -5.32 -20.08
C THR A 49 14.93 -3.93 -19.52
N SER A 50 14.59 -2.88 -20.30
CA SER A 50 14.71 -1.49 -19.86
C SER A 50 13.83 -1.19 -18.64
N GLY A 51 12.61 -1.72 -18.59
CA GLY A 51 11.69 -1.55 -17.44
C GLY A 51 12.20 -2.21 -16.17
N ALA A 52 12.82 -3.39 -16.28
CA ALA A 52 13.42 -4.07 -15.14
C ALA A 52 14.75 -3.43 -14.68
N ASN A 53 15.51 -2.84 -15.62
CA ASN A 53 16.84 -2.28 -15.34
C ASN A 53 16.76 -0.81 -14.89
N SER A 54 16.05 -0.56 -13.81
CA SER A 54 15.96 0.77 -13.19
C SER A 54 16.57 0.74 -11.79
N PHE A 55 17.51 1.66 -11.51
CA PHE A 55 18.17 1.73 -10.20
C PHE A 55 17.16 1.95 -9.05
N SER A 56 16.14 2.75 -9.27
CA SER A 56 15.09 2.97 -8.25
C SER A 56 14.30 1.71 -7.93
N MET A 57 14.20 0.77 -8.88
CA MET A 57 13.50 -0.50 -8.67
C MET A 57 14.24 -1.45 -7.72
N LEU A 58 15.57 -1.30 -7.55
CA LEU A 58 16.32 -2.09 -6.59
C LEU A 58 15.92 -1.81 -5.14
N ALA A 59 15.34 -0.64 -4.85
CA ALA A 59 14.83 -0.32 -3.53
C ALA A 59 13.70 -1.27 -3.10
N MET A 60 12.85 -1.71 -4.04
CA MET A 60 11.68 -2.52 -3.76
C MET A 60 12.03 -3.91 -3.18
N PRO A 61 12.87 -4.76 -3.80
CA PRO A 61 13.29 -6.03 -3.22
C PRO A 61 13.94 -5.88 -1.84
N LEU A 62 14.74 -4.83 -1.66
CA LEU A 62 15.41 -4.55 -0.40
C LEU A 62 14.43 -4.16 0.70
N PHE A 63 13.44 -3.30 0.44
CA PHE A 63 12.40 -2.98 1.42
C PHE A 63 11.52 -4.19 1.74
N VAL A 64 11.17 -5.02 0.74
CA VAL A 64 10.44 -6.29 0.98
C VAL A 64 11.23 -7.19 1.92
N PHE A 65 12.53 -7.34 1.71
CA PHE A 65 13.38 -8.17 2.54
C PHE A 65 13.58 -7.58 3.95
N ALA A 66 13.81 -6.26 4.06
CA ALA A 66 13.89 -5.58 5.34
C ALA A 66 12.62 -5.78 6.16
N GLY A 67 11.43 -5.61 5.54
CA GLY A 67 10.14 -5.86 6.17
C GLY A 67 9.96 -7.30 6.64
N SER A 68 10.37 -8.27 5.82
CA SER A 68 10.32 -9.70 6.18
C SER A 68 11.21 -10.04 7.36
N LEU A 69 12.42 -9.47 7.44
CA LEU A 69 13.32 -9.63 8.58
C LEU A 69 12.75 -9.00 9.86
N MET A 70 12.15 -7.83 9.74
CA MET A 70 11.56 -7.12 10.88
C MET A 70 10.31 -7.80 11.46
N MET A 71 9.69 -8.74 10.75
CA MET A 71 8.63 -9.56 11.34
C MET A 71 9.12 -10.36 12.56
N TYR A 72 10.39 -10.75 12.55
CA TYR A 72 10.98 -11.51 13.64
C TYR A 72 11.45 -10.56 14.76
N GLY A 73 10.76 -10.62 15.90
CA GLY A 73 11.07 -9.84 17.10
C GLY A 73 10.44 -8.45 17.19
N SER A 74 10.19 -7.74 16.10
CA SER A 74 9.69 -6.37 16.17
C SER A 74 8.18 -6.27 16.37
N THR A 75 7.39 -7.15 15.73
CA THR A 75 5.93 -7.12 15.78
C THR A 75 5.35 -7.17 17.20
N PRO A 76 5.74 -8.11 18.08
CA PRO A 76 5.22 -8.16 19.44
C PRO A 76 5.59 -6.92 20.27
N ARG A 77 6.75 -6.32 20.02
CA ARG A 77 7.25 -5.12 20.73
C ARG A 77 6.47 -3.88 20.35
N LEU A 78 6.26 -3.67 19.06
CA LEU A 78 5.42 -2.57 18.54
C LEU A 78 3.99 -2.67 19.06
N MET A 79 3.44 -3.88 19.11
CA MET A 79 2.10 -4.13 19.63
C MET A 79 2.00 -3.83 21.12
N ARG A 80 2.95 -4.30 21.95
CA ARG A 80 2.98 -3.99 23.38
C ARG A 80 3.06 -2.48 23.64
N PHE A 81 3.87 -1.78 22.85
CA PHE A 81 4.02 -0.33 22.94
C PHE A 81 2.72 0.41 22.59
N ALA A 82 2.09 0.08 21.43
CA ALA A 82 0.83 0.66 21.02
C ALA A 82 -0.27 0.42 22.08
N ASN A 83 -0.35 -0.80 22.62
CA ASN A 83 -1.29 -1.14 23.69
C ASN A 83 -1.00 -0.35 24.97
N MET A 84 0.26 -0.20 25.36
CA MET A 84 0.63 0.61 26.54
C MET A 84 0.16 2.06 26.41
N LEU A 85 0.28 2.66 25.23
CA LEU A 85 -0.09 4.06 24.99
C LEU A 85 -1.61 4.27 24.96
N LEU A 86 -2.34 3.39 24.26
CA LEU A 86 -3.73 3.68 23.87
C LEU A 86 -4.77 2.93 24.71
N ARG A 87 -4.38 1.96 25.56
CA ARG A 87 -5.31 1.13 26.32
C ARG A 87 -6.23 1.88 27.29
N LYS A 88 -5.85 3.09 27.72
CA LYS A 88 -6.67 3.91 28.63
C LYS A 88 -7.85 4.58 27.91
N MET A 89 -7.83 4.62 26.59
CA MET A 89 -8.92 5.17 25.79
C MET A 89 -10.07 4.17 25.68
N PRO A 90 -11.32 4.63 25.55
CA PRO A 90 -12.42 3.76 25.15
C PRO A 90 -12.09 3.08 23.82
N GLY A 91 -12.18 1.75 23.75
CA GLY A 91 -11.75 0.99 22.58
C GLY A 91 -10.22 0.94 22.41
N GLY A 92 -9.46 1.05 23.51
CA GLY A 92 -8.00 1.18 23.48
C GLY A 92 -7.28 0.06 22.73
N LEU A 93 -7.79 -1.19 22.79
CA LEU A 93 -7.19 -2.29 22.04
C LEU A 93 -7.36 -2.14 20.52
N GLY A 94 -8.53 -1.72 20.03
CA GLY A 94 -8.74 -1.43 18.61
C GLY A 94 -7.87 -0.25 18.13
N ALA A 95 -7.75 0.81 18.95
CA ALA A 95 -6.86 1.91 18.68
C ALA A 95 -5.38 1.48 18.63
N ALA A 96 -4.96 0.61 19.58
CA ALA A 96 -3.63 0.03 19.61
C ALA A 96 -3.34 -0.84 18.39
N THR A 97 -4.32 -1.61 17.94
CA THR A 97 -4.23 -2.43 16.72
C THR A 97 -3.99 -1.56 15.50
N LEU A 98 -4.74 -0.47 15.32
CA LEU A 98 -4.56 0.49 14.21
C LEU A 98 -3.19 1.17 14.26
N ALA A 99 -2.76 1.64 15.43
CA ALA A 99 -1.43 2.25 15.60
C ALA A 99 -0.31 1.24 15.34
N ALA A 100 -0.44 0.00 15.83
CA ALA A 100 0.52 -1.07 15.58
C ALA A 100 0.60 -1.44 14.09
N CYS A 101 -0.53 -1.47 13.36
CA CYS A 101 -0.54 -1.63 11.91
C CYS A 101 0.23 -0.49 11.20
N GLY A 102 0.05 0.75 11.66
CA GLY A 102 0.78 1.89 11.13
C GLY A 102 2.30 1.80 11.37
N PHE A 103 2.71 1.50 12.59
CA PHE A 103 4.13 1.30 12.92
C PHE A 103 4.74 0.12 12.18
N PHE A 104 4.03 -1.01 12.13
CA PHE A 104 4.50 -2.18 11.40
C PHE A 104 4.51 -1.93 9.88
N GLY A 105 3.54 -1.17 9.39
CA GLY A 105 3.47 -0.75 8.00
C GLY A 105 4.65 0.09 7.57
N ALA A 106 5.05 1.05 8.39
CA ALA A 106 6.24 1.85 8.18
C ALA A 106 7.55 1.02 8.15
N VAL A 107 7.48 -0.24 8.56
CA VAL A 107 8.61 -1.18 8.52
C VAL A 107 8.48 -2.14 7.35
N SER A 108 7.28 -2.73 7.15
CA SER A 108 7.05 -3.81 6.17
C SER A 108 6.67 -3.31 4.77
N GLY A 109 6.06 -2.11 4.69
CA GLY A 109 5.51 -1.57 3.45
C GLY A 109 4.38 -2.40 2.81
N SER A 110 3.88 -3.44 3.51
CA SER A 110 2.91 -4.42 3.00
C SER A 110 1.65 -4.46 3.85
N GLY A 111 0.51 -4.22 3.22
CA GLY A 111 -0.80 -4.25 3.88
C GLY A 111 -1.21 -5.65 4.32
N VAL A 112 -1.03 -6.63 3.46
CA VAL A 112 -1.35 -8.04 3.73
C VAL A 112 -0.52 -8.58 4.89
N ALA A 113 0.80 -8.31 4.87
CA ALA A 113 1.70 -8.72 5.95
C ALA A 113 1.31 -8.06 7.29
N SER A 114 0.96 -6.77 7.26
CA SER A 114 0.52 -6.03 8.44
C SER A 114 -0.81 -6.56 9.00
N ALA A 115 -1.79 -6.80 8.13
CA ALA A 115 -3.08 -7.35 8.53
C ALA A 115 -2.93 -8.78 9.11
N ALA A 116 -2.09 -9.63 8.52
CA ALA A 116 -1.83 -10.97 9.02
C ALA A 116 -1.09 -10.97 10.36
N ALA A 117 0.03 -10.24 10.46
CA ALA A 117 0.89 -10.25 11.64
C ALA A 117 0.20 -9.61 12.86
N ILE A 118 -0.33 -8.40 12.69
CA ILE A 118 -1.01 -7.69 13.78
C ILE A 118 -2.37 -8.34 14.08
N GLY A 119 -3.10 -8.76 13.03
CA GLY A 119 -4.39 -9.42 13.17
C GLY A 119 -4.30 -10.71 13.96
N SER A 120 -3.34 -11.59 13.67
CA SER A 120 -3.17 -12.85 14.40
C SER A 120 -2.93 -12.66 15.90
N THR A 121 -2.30 -11.55 16.28
CA THR A 121 -2.00 -11.21 17.67
C THR A 121 -3.18 -10.53 18.37
N CYS A 122 -3.85 -9.60 17.68
CA CYS A 122 -4.85 -8.72 18.29
C CYS A 122 -6.28 -9.24 18.19
N ALA A 123 -6.62 -9.96 17.09
CA ALA A 123 -7.98 -10.37 16.85
C ALA A 123 -8.56 -11.26 17.97
N PRO A 124 -7.85 -12.28 18.50
CA PRO A 124 -8.37 -13.10 19.60
C PRO A 124 -8.68 -12.27 20.84
N GLU A 125 -7.83 -11.29 21.15
CA GLU A 125 -7.98 -10.45 22.33
C GLU A 125 -9.11 -9.42 22.15
N MET A 126 -9.27 -8.84 20.95
CA MET A 126 -10.40 -7.96 20.62
C MET A 126 -11.73 -8.69 20.75
N ILE A 127 -11.82 -9.95 20.28
CA ILE A 127 -13.03 -10.76 20.42
C ILE A 127 -13.34 -11.05 21.90
N LYS A 128 -12.32 -11.39 22.72
CA LYS A 128 -12.51 -11.57 24.17
C LYS A 128 -13.04 -10.31 24.87
N GLN A 129 -12.61 -9.12 24.41
CA GLN A 129 -13.10 -7.83 24.89
C GLN A 129 -14.46 -7.44 24.32
N GLY A 130 -15.14 -8.32 23.57
CA GLY A 130 -16.50 -8.12 23.10
C GLY A 130 -16.61 -7.39 21.75
N TYR A 131 -15.52 -7.19 21.01
CA TYR A 131 -15.61 -6.66 19.66
C TYR A 131 -16.29 -7.66 18.73
N PRO A 132 -17.22 -7.23 17.84
CA PRO A 132 -17.77 -8.09 16.81
C PRO A 132 -16.67 -8.53 15.84
N LYS A 133 -16.76 -9.78 15.41
CA LYS A 133 -15.79 -10.34 14.45
C LYS A 133 -15.67 -9.51 13.18
N GLY A 134 -16.80 -9.12 12.58
CA GLY A 134 -16.81 -8.33 11.33
C GLY A 134 -16.16 -6.96 11.50
N PHE A 135 -16.48 -6.22 12.58
CA PHE A 135 -15.84 -4.93 12.85
C PHE A 135 -14.35 -5.08 13.14
N THR A 136 -13.95 -6.15 13.86
CA THR A 136 -12.54 -6.49 14.10
C THR A 136 -11.81 -6.76 12.79
N ALA A 137 -12.41 -7.56 11.90
CA ALA A 137 -11.86 -7.81 10.56
C ALA A 137 -11.66 -6.51 9.78
N GLY A 138 -12.67 -5.64 9.78
CA GLY A 138 -12.60 -4.34 9.13
C GLY A 138 -11.49 -3.44 9.66
N LEU A 139 -11.35 -3.31 10.99
CA LEU A 139 -10.29 -2.51 11.62
C LEU A 139 -8.90 -3.02 11.28
N ILE A 140 -8.67 -4.34 11.35
CA ILE A 140 -7.38 -4.97 11.03
C ILE A 140 -7.08 -4.78 9.54
N ALA A 141 -8.07 -4.99 8.67
CA ALA A 141 -7.93 -4.79 7.23
C ALA A 141 -7.57 -3.34 6.90
N ALA A 142 -8.27 -2.36 7.49
CA ALA A 142 -8.00 -0.94 7.27
C ALA A 142 -6.63 -0.52 7.83
N GLY A 143 -6.26 -1.03 9.01
CA GLY A 143 -4.91 -0.81 9.55
C GLY A 143 -3.82 -1.34 8.61
N GLY A 144 -4.00 -2.57 8.09
CA GLY A 144 -3.11 -3.14 7.07
C GLY A 144 -3.08 -2.29 5.79
N THR A 145 -4.23 -1.81 5.34
CA THR A 145 -4.33 -0.94 4.17
C THR A 145 -3.51 0.35 4.34
N MET A 146 -3.60 0.99 5.50
CA MET A 146 -2.82 2.20 5.80
C MET A 146 -1.31 1.94 5.91
N ALA A 147 -0.92 0.71 6.25
CA ALA A 147 0.46 0.28 6.23
C ALA A 147 1.13 0.41 4.84
N CYS A 148 0.36 0.39 3.77
CA CYS A 148 0.85 0.62 2.41
C CYS A 148 1.05 2.11 2.08
N ILE A 149 0.44 3.03 2.87
CA ILE A 149 0.53 4.47 2.62
C ILE A 149 1.58 5.12 3.52
N ILE A 150 1.84 4.55 4.69
CA ILE A 150 2.90 5.06 5.60
C ILE A 150 4.25 4.59 5.08
N PRO A 151 5.19 5.52 4.82
CA PRO A 151 6.50 5.17 4.25
C PRO A 151 7.44 4.47 5.26
N PRO A 152 8.38 3.64 4.75
CA PRO A 152 8.58 3.30 3.35
C PRO A 152 7.50 2.34 2.81
N SER A 153 7.08 2.55 1.57
CA SER A 153 5.97 1.84 0.95
C SER A 153 6.35 1.29 -0.42
N ILE A 154 6.12 -0.01 -0.63
CA ILE A 154 6.44 -0.71 -1.88
C ILE A 154 5.64 -0.11 -3.05
N ILE A 155 4.34 0.14 -2.86
CA ILE A 155 3.48 0.67 -3.93
C ILE A 155 3.83 2.11 -4.31
N MET A 156 4.37 2.91 -3.37
CA MET A 156 4.88 4.24 -3.66
C MET A 156 6.15 4.20 -4.52
N VAL A 157 7.05 3.23 -4.27
CA VAL A 157 8.24 3.01 -5.11
C VAL A 157 7.84 2.64 -6.53
N ILE A 158 6.86 1.73 -6.68
CA ILE A 158 6.34 1.31 -7.98
C ILE A 158 5.73 2.50 -8.73
N TYR A 159 4.83 3.25 -8.08
CA TYR A 159 4.25 4.44 -8.69
C TYR A 159 5.31 5.46 -9.09
N ALA A 160 6.24 5.78 -8.20
CA ALA A 160 7.29 6.76 -8.44
C ALA A 160 8.15 6.40 -9.66
N SER A 161 8.44 5.12 -9.84
CA SER A 161 9.20 4.65 -10.98
C SER A 161 8.43 4.78 -12.30
N ILE A 162 7.14 4.44 -12.31
CA ILE A 162 6.30 4.54 -13.53
C ILE A 162 6.03 6.00 -13.87
N ALA A 163 5.75 6.82 -12.86
CA ALA A 163 5.48 8.25 -13.01
C ALA A 163 6.75 9.10 -13.22
N SER A 164 7.95 8.50 -13.12
CA SER A 164 9.24 9.19 -13.19
C SER A 164 9.36 10.35 -12.18
N VAL A 165 8.85 10.14 -10.94
CA VAL A 165 8.96 11.10 -9.83
C VAL A 165 9.89 10.57 -8.73
N SER A 166 10.32 11.45 -7.84
CA SER A 166 11.19 11.08 -6.73
C SER A 166 10.49 10.14 -5.74
N VAL A 167 11.12 9.01 -5.43
CA VAL A 167 10.64 8.07 -4.40
C VAL A 167 10.61 8.73 -3.03
N GLY A 168 11.62 9.55 -2.70
CA GLY A 168 11.66 10.32 -1.45
C GLY A 168 10.45 11.26 -1.33
N ASP A 169 10.17 12.03 -2.39
CA ASP A 169 9.02 12.95 -2.39
C ASP A 169 7.70 12.18 -2.22
N MET A 170 7.55 11.01 -2.85
CA MET A 170 6.38 10.16 -2.66
C MET A 170 6.25 9.68 -1.21
N PHE A 171 7.36 9.32 -0.57
CA PHE A 171 7.35 8.94 0.84
C PHE A 171 6.91 10.10 1.73
N LEU A 172 7.50 11.30 1.54
CA LEU A 172 7.05 12.50 2.28
C LEU A 172 5.57 12.79 2.11
N ALA A 173 5.10 12.70 0.86
CA ALA A 173 3.73 13.00 0.52
C ALA A 173 2.72 12.02 1.15
N GLY A 174 3.13 10.79 1.46
CA GLY A 174 2.29 9.78 2.10
C GLY A 174 2.16 9.88 3.62
N VAL A 175 3.10 10.57 4.30
CA VAL A 175 3.14 10.63 5.77
C VAL A 175 1.86 11.20 6.37
N VAL A 176 1.47 12.40 5.95
CA VAL A 176 0.29 13.09 6.50
C VAL A 176 -1.00 12.34 6.18
N PRO A 177 -1.27 11.96 4.92
CA PRO A 177 -2.47 11.19 4.58
C PRO A 177 -2.59 9.88 5.36
N GLY A 178 -1.50 9.12 5.49
CA GLY A 178 -1.48 7.87 6.24
C GLY A 178 -1.79 8.05 7.72
N ILE A 179 -1.12 9.00 8.37
CA ILE A 179 -1.34 9.31 9.80
C ILE A 179 -2.76 9.82 10.04
N LEU A 180 -3.25 10.76 9.22
CA LEU A 180 -4.60 11.31 9.37
C LEU A 180 -5.66 10.23 9.24
N THR A 181 -5.48 9.29 8.31
CA THR A 181 -6.44 8.18 8.13
C THR A 181 -6.42 7.23 9.32
N ILE A 182 -5.24 6.89 9.88
CA ILE A 182 -5.18 6.10 11.11
C ILE A 182 -5.85 6.81 12.27
N VAL A 183 -5.63 8.12 12.43
CA VAL A 183 -6.30 8.92 13.47
C VAL A 183 -7.81 8.91 13.27
N ALA A 184 -8.31 9.08 12.05
CA ALA A 184 -9.74 9.01 11.75
C ALA A 184 -10.34 7.65 12.09
N LEU A 185 -9.63 6.55 11.79
CA LEU A 185 -10.03 5.19 12.17
C LEU A 185 -10.02 4.96 13.69
N ILE A 186 -9.04 5.52 14.41
CA ILE A 186 -9.00 5.49 15.89
C ILE A 186 -10.20 6.25 16.47
N VAL A 187 -10.56 7.40 15.89
CA VAL A 187 -11.75 8.15 16.29
C VAL A 187 -13.02 7.33 16.06
N LEU A 188 -13.18 6.71 14.87
CA LEU A 188 -14.30 5.80 14.58
C LEU A 188 -14.38 4.67 15.62
N ASN A 189 -13.27 3.98 15.88
CA ASN A 189 -13.19 2.91 16.85
C ASN A 189 -13.57 3.38 18.27
N THR A 190 -13.11 4.57 18.67
CA THR A 190 -13.44 5.17 19.99
C THR A 190 -14.92 5.49 20.11
N ILE A 191 -15.54 6.03 19.06
CA ILE A 191 -16.98 6.30 19.02
C ILE A 191 -17.77 4.98 19.10
N TYR A 192 -17.33 3.97 18.36
CA TYR A 192 -17.94 2.65 18.35
C TYR A 192 -17.87 2.00 19.74
N ALA A 193 -16.71 2.02 20.38
CA ALA A 193 -16.50 1.49 21.71
C ALA A 193 -17.34 2.20 22.79
N LYS A 194 -17.41 3.55 22.75
CA LYS A 194 -18.25 4.33 23.66
C LYS A 194 -19.73 3.94 23.61
N LYS A 195 -20.26 3.67 22.41
CA LYS A 195 -21.65 3.23 22.24
C LYS A 195 -21.91 1.84 22.84
N ARG A 196 -20.87 1.02 22.96
CA ARG A 196 -20.92 -0.35 23.52
C ARG A 196 -20.46 -0.45 24.97
N ALA A 197 -19.93 0.60 25.57
CA ALA A 197 -19.28 0.62 26.91
C ALA A 197 -20.10 0.05 28.09
N LYS A 198 -21.37 -0.34 27.88
CA LYS A 198 -22.18 -1.08 28.88
C LYS A 198 -21.75 -2.55 29.09
N LYS A 199 -20.78 -3.09 28.28
CA LYS A 199 -20.36 -4.51 28.33
C LYS A 199 -18.86 -4.75 28.48
N GLU A 200 -18.02 -3.69 28.43
CA GLU A 200 -16.56 -3.88 28.47
C GLU A 200 -16.06 -4.07 29.90
N THR A 201 -15.66 -5.28 30.24
CA THR A 201 -14.73 -5.55 31.38
C THR A 201 -13.31 -5.21 30.87
N VAL A 202 -12.92 -3.94 30.94
CA VAL A 202 -11.53 -3.56 30.69
C VAL A 202 -10.67 -4.12 31.81
N GLU A 203 -9.99 -5.24 31.59
CA GLU A 203 -8.92 -5.68 32.49
C GLU A 203 -7.87 -4.57 32.58
N LYS A 204 -7.82 -3.91 33.71
CA LYS A 204 -6.86 -2.86 34.04
C LYS A 204 -5.48 -3.47 34.35
N THR A 205 -4.83 -4.12 33.40
CA THR A 205 -3.41 -4.44 33.58
C THR A 205 -2.62 -3.16 33.82
N SER A 206 -2.08 -2.95 35.00
CA SER A 206 -1.29 -1.78 35.35
C SER A 206 0.20 -2.08 35.09
N TYR A 207 0.83 -1.43 34.12
CA TYR A 207 2.28 -1.54 33.95
C TYR A 207 3.00 -0.71 35.00
N SER A 208 3.99 -1.30 35.67
CA SER A 208 4.94 -0.60 36.52
C SER A 208 5.76 0.44 35.71
N SER A 209 6.30 1.45 36.37
CA SER A 209 7.16 2.45 35.70
C SER A 209 8.38 1.81 35.02
N LYS A 210 8.95 0.77 35.62
CA LYS A 210 10.06 0.01 35.03
C LYS A 210 9.62 -0.76 33.76
N GLU A 211 8.45 -1.41 33.80
CA GLU A 211 7.90 -2.10 32.63
C GLU A 211 7.57 -1.13 31.49
N LYS A 212 7.02 0.04 31.80
CA LYS A 212 6.78 1.07 30.76
C LYS A 212 8.06 1.51 30.08
N LEU A 213 9.11 1.75 30.86
CA LEU A 213 10.43 2.14 30.31
C LEU A 213 10.97 1.03 29.42
N GLN A 214 10.92 -0.23 29.87
CA GLN A 214 11.39 -1.38 29.10
C GLN A 214 10.61 -1.55 27.79
N ILE A 215 9.26 -1.51 27.85
CA ILE A 215 8.40 -1.59 26.65
C ILE A 215 8.74 -0.47 25.67
N THR A 216 9.01 0.74 26.17
CA THR A 216 9.36 1.88 25.30
C THR A 216 10.72 1.69 24.65
N ILE A 217 11.73 1.26 25.39
CA ILE A 217 13.09 0.99 24.87
C ILE A 217 13.02 -0.12 23.81
N ASP A 218 12.31 -1.21 24.09
CA ASP A 218 12.18 -2.34 23.18
C ASP A 218 11.47 -1.97 21.85
N ALA A 219 10.56 -0.99 21.89
CA ALA A 219 9.82 -0.53 20.71
C ALA A 219 10.53 0.60 19.95
N ILE A 220 11.36 1.41 20.61
CA ILE A 220 12.09 2.51 19.93
C ILE A 220 12.99 1.95 18.82
N LEU A 221 13.69 0.85 19.09
CA LEU A 221 14.63 0.28 18.12
C LEU A 221 13.96 -0.02 16.77
N PRO A 222 12.87 -0.81 16.68
CA PRO A 222 12.22 -1.04 15.38
C PRO A 222 11.60 0.25 14.80
N MET A 223 11.15 1.20 15.61
CA MET A 223 10.60 2.48 15.14
C MET A 223 11.66 3.43 14.58
N LEU A 224 12.92 3.27 14.96
CA LEU A 224 14.01 4.08 14.41
C LEU A 224 14.29 3.74 12.94
N MET A 225 14.01 2.53 12.47
CA MET A 225 14.30 2.14 11.08
C MET A 225 13.59 3.04 10.07
N PRO A 226 12.25 3.18 10.07
CA PRO A 226 11.60 4.11 9.15
C PRO A 226 12.05 5.56 9.34
N VAL A 227 12.38 5.98 10.57
CA VAL A 227 12.90 7.34 10.83
C VAL A 227 14.25 7.53 10.15
N PHE A 228 15.18 6.56 10.25
CA PHE A 228 16.47 6.63 9.57
C PHE A 228 16.32 6.62 8.05
N VAL A 229 15.45 5.76 7.51
CA VAL A 229 15.18 5.70 6.07
C VAL A 229 14.67 7.06 5.58
N LEU A 230 13.66 7.59 6.24
CA LEU A 230 13.10 8.88 5.86
C LEU A 230 14.11 10.02 6.01
N ALA A 231 14.76 10.12 7.18
CA ALA A 231 15.73 11.17 7.43
C ALA A 231 16.92 11.17 6.46
N SER A 232 17.45 9.98 6.12
CA SER A 232 18.58 9.85 5.19
C SER A 232 18.22 10.22 3.75
N VAL A 233 17.02 9.85 3.31
CA VAL A 233 16.53 10.20 1.96
C VAL A 233 16.21 11.70 1.88
N PHE A 234 15.61 12.29 2.94
CA PHE A 234 15.22 13.70 2.94
C PHE A 234 16.38 14.65 3.09
N SER A 235 17.40 14.27 3.87
CA SER A 235 18.63 15.07 3.96
C SER A 235 19.48 15.02 2.69
N GLY A 236 19.11 14.18 1.70
CA GLY A 236 19.89 13.96 0.48
C GLY A 236 21.18 13.17 0.71
N ILE A 237 21.38 12.61 1.92
CA ILE A 237 22.57 11.81 2.25
C ILE A 237 22.55 10.48 1.48
N CYS A 238 21.35 9.87 1.33
CA CYS A 238 21.16 8.59 0.65
C CYS A 238 20.04 8.67 -0.38
N THR A 239 20.20 7.89 -1.44
CA THR A 239 19.10 7.55 -2.35
C THR A 239 18.12 6.58 -1.66
N ALA A 240 16.91 6.44 -2.19
CA ALA A 240 15.94 5.47 -1.66
C ALA A 240 16.49 4.02 -1.69
N THR A 241 17.31 3.69 -2.69
CA THR A 241 17.94 2.36 -2.81
C THR A 241 19.00 2.14 -1.74
N GLU A 242 19.87 3.10 -1.48
CA GLU A 242 20.87 3.03 -0.41
C GLU A 242 20.20 2.97 0.97
N ALA A 243 19.15 3.75 1.18
CA ALA A 243 18.35 3.70 2.41
C ALA A 243 17.69 2.33 2.61
N ALA A 244 17.28 1.65 1.54
CA ALA A 244 16.74 0.30 1.60
C ALA A 244 17.81 -0.73 1.99
N VAL A 245 19.07 -0.58 1.54
CA VAL A 245 20.20 -1.41 2.00
C VAL A 245 20.41 -1.22 3.49
N VAL A 246 20.45 0.03 3.97
CA VAL A 246 20.56 0.34 5.40
C VAL A 246 19.43 -0.31 6.19
N ALA A 247 18.19 -0.25 5.67
CA ALA A 247 17.04 -0.90 6.32
C ALA A 247 17.22 -2.42 6.45
N VAL A 248 17.74 -3.11 5.41
CA VAL A 248 18.05 -4.56 5.47
C VAL A 248 19.09 -4.85 6.54
N VAL A 249 20.22 -4.15 6.53
CA VAL A 249 21.30 -4.34 7.49
C VAL A 249 20.81 -4.08 8.92
N TYR A 250 20.07 -3.00 9.12
CA TYR A 250 19.50 -2.64 10.42
C TYR A 250 18.52 -3.73 10.92
N SER A 251 17.60 -4.17 10.07
CA SER A 251 16.62 -5.21 10.39
C SER A 251 17.31 -6.54 10.75
N PHE A 252 18.35 -6.91 10.01
CA PHE A 252 19.14 -8.09 10.27
C PHE A 252 19.86 -8.01 11.63
N ILE A 253 20.51 -6.87 11.93
CA ILE A 253 21.18 -6.64 13.22
C ILE A 253 20.18 -6.75 14.37
N LEU A 254 19.01 -6.13 14.25
CA LEU A 254 18.00 -6.22 15.30
C LEU A 254 17.51 -7.65 15.52
N ALA A 255 17.17 -8.36 14.45
CA ALA A 255 16.58 -9.70 14.55
C ALA A 255 17.57 -10.76 15.05
N VAL A 256 18.87 -10.67 14.65
CA VAL A 256 19.89 -11.66 14.98
C VAL A 256 20.60 -11.33 16.30
N PHE A 257 21.09 -10.09 16.46
CA PHE A 257 21.99 -9.76 17.57
C PHE A 257 21.27 -9.12 18.76
N VAL A 258 20.25 -8.31 18.52
CA VAL A 258 19.53 -7.61 19.60
C VAL A 258 18.42 -8.48 20.16
N TYR A 259 17.52 -8.96 19.31
CA TYR A 259 16.37 -9.76 19.73
C TYR A 259 16.65 -11.24 19.81
N LYS A 260 17.62 -11.73 19.02
CA LYS A 260 18.02 -13.14 18.96
C LYS A 260 16.84 -14.08 18.65
N GLU A 261 15.90 -13.60 17.85
CA GLU A 261 14.68 -14.32 17.48
C GLU A 261 14.70 -14.86 16.04
N LEU A 262 15.73 -14.52 15.25
CA LEU A 262 15.88 -14.98 13.87
C LEU A 262 16.82 -16.20 13.82
N THR A 263 16.23 -17.36 13.49
CA THR A 263 17.01 -18.58 13.20
C THR A 263 17.44 -18.60 11.73
N PHE A 264 18.45 -19.39 11.40
CA PHE A 264 18.93 -19.52 10.01
C PHE A 264 17.85 -20.03 9.05
N SER A 265 17.01 -20.96 9.51
CA SER A 265 15.86 -21.44 8.71
C SER A 265 14.83 -20.34 8.42
N GLN A 266 14.55 -19.49 9.41
CA GLN A 266 13.65 -18.34 9.25
C GLN A 266 14.25 -17.27 8.34
N PHE A 267 15.58 -17.05 8.42
CA PHE A 267 16.28 -16.15 7.52
C PHE A 267 16.16 -16.62 6.05
N LEU A 268 16.40 -17.90 5.79
CA LEU A 268 16.23 -18.46 4.44
C LEU A 268 14.80 -18.35 3.94
N ARG A 269 13.81 -18.57 4.81
CA ARG A 269 12.40 -18.39 4.47
C ARG A 269 12.10 -16.93 4.14
N ALA A 270 12.50 -15.97 4.98
CA ALA A 270 12.34 -14.56 4.72
C ALA A 270 12.98 -14.12 3.40
N ALA A 271 14.18 -14.61 3.11
CA ALA A 271 14.86 -14.36 1.85
C ALA A 271 14.10 -14.95 0.65
N SER A 272 13.68 -16.22 0.74
CA SER A 272 12.91 -16.89 -0.32
C SER A 272 11.59 -16.16 -0.62
N ASP A 273 10.81 -15.84 0.41
CA ASP A 273 9.53 -15.14 0.26
C ASP A 273 9.72 -13.75 -0.34
N SER A 274 10.79 -13.05 0.05
CA SER A 274 11.14 -11.74 -0.49
C SER A 274 11.57 -11.80 -1.95
N VAL A 275 12.34 -12.81 -2.33
CA VAL A 275 12.76 -13.04 -3.73
C VAL A 275 11.56 -13.34 -4.60
N ILE A 276 10.67 -14.25 -4.17
CA ILE A 276 9.46 -14.62 -4.92
C ILE A 276 8.56 -13.39 -5.12
N THR A 277 8.28 -12.66 -4.04
CA THR A 277 7.45 -11.44 -4.10
C THR A 277 8.06 -10.42 -5.06
N SER A 278 9.36 -10.17 -4.93
CA SER A 278 10.07 -9.22 -5.78
C SER A 278 10.09 -9.64 -7.25
N ALA A 279 10.33 -10.93 -7.52
CA ALA A 279 10.35 -11.47 -8.89
C ALA A 279 8.99 -11.30 -9.58
N VAL A 280 7.89 -11.57 -8.87
CA VAL A 280 6.53 -11.37 -9.41
C VAL A 280 6.30 -9.90 -9.76
N ILE A 281 6.61 -8.99 -8.86
CA ILE A 281 6.39 -7.55 -9.10
C ILE A 281 7.31 -7.05 -10.23
N MET A 282 8.58 -7.45 -10.26
CA MET A 282 9.52 -7.09 -11.30
C MET A 282 9.09 -7.60 -12.69
N LEU A 283 8.54 -8.82 -12.76
CA LEU A 283 7.98 -9.37 -14.00
C LEU A 283 6.81 -8.51 -14.51
N ILE A 284 5.90 -8.11 -13.61
CA ILE A 284 4.75 -7.27 -13.97
C ILE A 284 5.23 -5.92 -14.50
N ILE A 285 6.17 -5.26 -13.81
CA ILE A 285 6.73 -3.97 -14.24
C ILE A 285 7.45 -4.09 -15.58
N SER A 286 8.25 -5.14 -15.75
CA SER A 286 8.94 -5.45 -16.99
C SER A 286 7.95 -5.58 -18.16
N ALA A 287 6.88 -6.36 -18.00
CA ALA A 287 5.84 -6.52 -19.01
C ALA A 287 5.03 -5.24 -19.27
N ALA A 288 4.86 -4.40 -18.25
CA ALA A 288 4.10 -3.15 -18.36
C ALA A 288 4.83 -2.05 -19.16
N THR A 289 6.16 -2.10 -19.22
CA THR A 289 6.94 -1.08 -19.94
C THR A 289 6.63 -1.05 -21.45
N PRO A 290 6.66 -2.18 -22.19
CA PRO A 290 6.18 -2.20 -23.56
C PRO A 290 4.70 -1.85 -23.70
N PHE A 291 3.85 -2.23 -22.74
CA PHE A 291 2.43 -1.88 -22.74
C PHE A 291 2.23 -0.37 -22.67
N GLY A 292 2.86 0.33 -21.73
CA GLY A 292 2.82 1.79 -21.62
C GLY A 292 3.35 2.50 -22.85
N TRP A 293 4.39 1.95 -23.49
CA TRP A 293 4.92 2.46 -24.74
C TRP A 293 3.90 2.31 -25.89
N ILE A 294 3.23 1.17 -26.01
CA ILE A 294 2.16 0.96 -26.99
C ILE A 294 1.04 1.98 -26.77
N LEU A 295 0.57 2.15 -25.54
CA LEU A 295 -0.48 3.10 -25.21
C LEU A 295 -0.10 4.54 -25.62
N SER A 296 1.14 4.94 -25.34
CA SER A 296 1.66 6.26 -25.70
C SER A 296 1.76 6.46 -27.22
N THR A 297 2.30 5.48 -27.94
CA THR A 297 2.47 5.56 -29.41
C THR A 297 1.15 5.53 -30.17
N GLN A 298 0.13 4.92 -29.57
CA GLN A 298 -1.22 4.86 -30.11
C GLN A 298 -2.12 6.02 -29.61
N ASN A 299 -1.55 7.01 -28.91
CA ASN A 299 -2.26 8.17 -28.36
C ASN A 299 -3.47 7.81 -27.49
N VAL A 300 -3.43 6.65 -26.80
CA VAL A 300 -4.53 6.19 -25.95
C VAL A 300 -4.89 7.19 -24.85
N PRO A 301 -3.91 7.82 -24.13
CA PRO A 301 -4.25 8.84 -23.14
C PRO A 301 -5.02 10.01 -23.73
N GLN A 302 -4.68 10.47 -24.94
CA GLN A 302 -5.35 11.57 -25.62
C GLN A 302 -6.77 11.18 -26.03
N LEU A 303 -6.95 10.02 -26.66
CA LEU A 303 -8.27 9.50 -27.03
C LEU A 303 -9.17 9.32 -25.81
N PHE A 304 -8.62 8.82 -24.71
CA PHE A 304 -9.36 8.67 -23.46
C PHE A 304 -9.71 10.04 -22.84
N ALA A 305 -8.78 11.01 -22.89
CA ALA A 305 -9.07 12.37 -22.44
C ALA A 305 -10.20 13.03 -23.23
N GLU A 306 -10.16 12.95 -24.57
CA GLU A 306 -11.21 13.47 -25.44
C GLU A 306 -12.57 12.82 -25.12
N TRP A 307 -12.58 11.52 -24.93
CA TRP A 307 -13.80 10.79 -24.55
C TRP A 307 -14.33 11.26 -23.20
N VAL A 308 -13.48 11.42 -22.18
CA VAL A 308 -13.93 11.91 -20.85
C VAL A 308 -14.43 13.34 -20.93
N VAL A 309 -13.75 14.23 -21.65
CA VAL A 309 -14.16 15.64 -21.81
C VAL A 309 -15.48 15.76 -22.55
N SER A 310 -15.85 14.78 -23.40
CA SER A 310 -17.15 14.81 -24.13
C SER A 310 -18.37 14.83 -23.21
N PHE A 311 -18.26 14.32 -21.96
CA PHE A 311 -19.32 14.33 -20.97
C PHE A 311 -18.97 15.07 -19.67
N ALA A 312 -17.69 15.21 -19.35
CA ALA A 312 -17.21 15.90 -18.15
C ALA A 312 -16.55 17.24 -18.55
N HIS A 313 -17.33 18.32 -18.55
CA HIS A 313 -16.91 19.62 -19.05
C HIS A 313 -16.10 20.48 -18.04
N THR A 314 -15.94 20.03 -16.79
CA THR A 314 -15.18 20.74 -15.77
C THR A 314 -14.07 19.88 -15.17
N LYS A 315 -12.97 20.53 -14.75
CA LYS A 315 -11.87 19.84 -14.05
C LYS A 315 -12.39 18.97 -12.90
N PHE A 316 -13.34 19.48 -12.12
CA PHE A 316 -13.93 18.77 -10.99
C PHE A 316 -14.62 17.47 -11.43
N LEU A 317 -15.44 17.50 -12.50
CA LEU A 317 -16.16 16.32 -13.00
C LEU A 317 -15.19 15.27 -13.55
N ILE A 318 -14.11 15.69 -14.22
CA ILE A 318 -13.08 14.77 -14.73
C ILE A 318 -12.38 14.08 -13.55
N LEU A 319 -11.96 14.83 -12.55
CA LEU A 319 -11.30 14.29 -11.37
C LEU A 319 -12.24 13.39 -10.56
N LEU A 320 -13.50 13.75 -10.42
CA LEU A 320 -14.54 12.93 -9.77
C LEU A 320 -14.76 11.61 -10.53
N PHE A 321 -14.81 11.67 -11.86
CA PHE A 321 -14.88 10.46 -12.69
C PHE A 321 -13.67 9.55 -12.46
N PHE A 322 -12.45 10.09 -12.42
CA PHE A 322 -11.25 9.30 -12.14
C PHE A 322 -11.25 8.73 -10.73
N PHE A 323 -11.73 9.49 -9.75
CA PHE A 323 -11.90 9.00 -8.38
C PHE A 323 -12.83 7.77 -8.33
N ILE A 324 -13.98 7.84 -8.97
CA ILE A 324 -14.95 6.74 -9.04
C ILE A 324 -14.40 5.56 -9.84
N LEU A 325 -13.73 5.82 -10.97
CA LEU A 325 -13.10 4.79 -11.79
C LEU A 325 -12.05 4.00 -11.01
N LEU A 326 -11.18 4.69 -10.26
CA LEU A 326 -10.15 4.05 -9.45
C LEU A 326 -10.74 3.24 -8.29
N LEU A 327 -11.81 3.74 -7.65
CA LEU A 327 -12.57 2.96 -6.65
C LEU A 327 -13.11 1.66 -7.25
N PHE A 328 -13.74 1.77 -8.41
CA PHE A 328 -14.30 0.62 -9.11
C PHE A 328 -13.21 -0.40 -9.48
N LEU A 329 -12.14 0.05 -10.12
CA LEU A 329 -11.02 -0.83 -10.49
C LEU A 329 -10.38 -1.49 -9.27
N GLY A 330 -10.22 -0.75 -8.17
CA GLY A 330 -9.65 -1.27 -6.91
C GLY A 330 -10.44 -2.42 -6.30
N CYS A 331 -11.76 -2.51 -6.56
CA CYS A 331 -12.57 -3.64 -6.10
C CYS A 331 -12.28 -4.93 -6.87
N PHE A 332 -11.85 -4.85 -8.14
CA PHE A 332 -11.73 -6.00 -9.05
C PHE A 332 -10.28 -6.44 -9.32
N MET A 333 -9.33 -5.55 -9.14
CA MET A 333 -7.94 -5.79 -9.50
C MET A 333 -7.00 -5.49 -8.32
N GLU A 334 -5.88 -6.19 -8.31
CA GLU A 334 -4.82 -5.96 -7.33
C GLU A 334 -4.16 -4.58 -7.55
N THR A 335 -3.82 -3.90 -6.47
CA THR A 335 -3.34 -2.50 -6.48
C THR A 335 -2.13 -2.28 -7.38
N VAL A 336 -1.12 -3.17 -7.33
CA VAL A 336 0.09 -3.04 -8.15
C VAL A 336 -0.27 -3.08 -9.64
N CYS A 337 -1.20 -3.96 -10.00
CA CYS A 337 -1.66 -4.10 -11.38
C CYS A 337 -2.32 -2.83 -11.91
N ILE A 338 -3.17 -2.21 -11.08
CA ILE A 338 -3.85 -0.95 -11.47
C ILE A 338 -2.84 0.18 -11.61
N ILE A 339 -1.90 0.31 -10.66
CA ILE A 339 -0.85 1.34 -10.74
C ILE A 339 -0.12 1.23 -12.07
N ILE A 340 0.27 0.01 -12.45
CA ILE A 340 1.06 -0.24 -13.65
C ILE A 340 0.29 0.03 -14.93
N LEU A 341 -0.98 -0.41 -15.00
CA LEU A 341 -1.80 -0.30 -16.21
C LEU A 341 -2.40 1.09 -16.40
N ILE A 342 -2.83 1.71 -15.30
CA ILE A 342 -3.66 2.92 -15.36
C ILE A 342 -2.83 4.19 -15.24
N THR A 343 -1.69 4.18 -14.53
CA THR A 343 -0.85 5.36 -14.39
C THR A 343 -0.41 5.95 -15.75
N PRO A 344 0.07 5.17 -16.73
CA PRO A 344 0.46 5.72 -18.02
C PRO A 344 -0.70 6.38 -18.80
N ILE A 345 -1.94 5.98 -18.51
CA ILE A 345 -3.14 6.54 -19.17
C ILE A 345 -3.59 7.81 -18.45
N LEU A 346 -3.76 7.77 -17.14
CA LEU A 346 -4.37 8.88 -16.39
C LEU A 346 -3.37 9.98 -16.05
N LEU A 347 -2.09 9.66 -15.80
CA LEU A 347 -1.10 10.64 -15.36
C LEU A 347 -0.93 11.81 -16.36
N PRO A 348 -0.79 11.60 -17.68
CA PRO A 348 -0.71 12.70 -18.64
C PRO A 348 -1.96 13.60 -18.62
N ILE A 349 -3.13 13.02 -18.40
CA ILE A 349 -4.41 13.74 -18.37
C ILE A 349 -4.47 14.64 -17.13
N VAL A 350 -4.22 14.08 -15.94
CA VAL A 350 -4.30 14.86 -14.69
C VAL A 350 -3.23 15.92 -14.57
N THR A 351 -2.03 15.67 -15.12
CA THR A 351 -0.96 16.68 -15.22
C THR A 351 -1.32 17.79 -16.19
N GLY A 352 -1.96 17.46 -17.30
CA GLY A 352 -2.53 18.44 -18.25
C GLY A 352 -3.62 19.33 -17.61
N LEU A 353 -4.33 18.82 -16.60
CA LEU A 353 -5.28 19.58 -15.78
C LEU A 353 -4.59 20.39 -14.64
N GLY A 354 -3.25 20.39 -14.58
CA GLY A 354 -2.47 21.11 -13.57
C GLY A 354 -2.43 20.43 -12.20
N MET A 355 -2.63 19.11 -12.13
CA MET A 355 -2.45 18.33 -10.90
C MET A 355 -0.99 17.89 -10.77
N ASN A 356 -0.40 18.06 -9.59
CA ASN A 356 0.96 17.63 -9.34
C ASN A 356 1.06 16.10 -9.39
N PRO A 357 2.05 15.49 -10.11
CA PRO A 357 2.19 14.03 -10.22
C PRO A 357 2.34 13.31 -8.88
N ILE A 358 3.05 13.92 -7.91
CA ILE A 358 3.25 13.34 -6.56
C ILE A 358 1.94 13.32 -5.80
N HIS A 359 1.20 14.42 -5.82
CA HIS A 359 -0.12 14.51 -5.20
C HIS A 359 -1.09 13.49 -5.81
N TYR A 360 -1.15 13.43 -7.15
CA TYR A 360 -1.99 12.44 -7.84
C TYR A 360 -1.62 11.01 -7.43
N GLY A 361 -0.32 10.71 -7.33
CA GLY A 361 0.16 9.40 -6.90
C GLY A 361 -0.39 9.01 -5.52
N VAL A 362 -0.23 9.87 -4.52
CA VAL A 362 -0.76 9.60 -3.17
C VAL A 362 -2.28 9.47 -3.19
N ALA A 363 -2.98 10.35 -3.90
CA ALA A 363 -4.43 10.33 -4.01
C ALA A 363 -4.94 9.05 -4.71
N MET A 364 -4.27 8.62 -5.78
CA MET A 364 -4.53 7.36 -6.47
C MET A 364 -4.32 6.16 -5.54
N LEU A 365 -3.18 6.11 -4.85
CA LEU A 365 -2.86 5.02 -3.93
C LEU A 365 -3.88 4.93 -2.79
N MET A 366 -4.24 6.05 -2.17
CA MET A 366 -5.27 6.12 -1.13
C MET A 366 -6.60 5.58 -1.63
N ASN A 367 -6.97 5.92 -2.87
CA ASN A 367 -8.22 5.47 -3.48
C ASN A 367 -8.22 3.97 -3.75
N LEU A 368 -7.14 3.44 -4.34
CA LEU A 368 -7.00 2.00 -4.58
C LEU A 368 -6.99 1.18 -3.29
N MET A 369 -6.50 1.77 -2.18
CA MET A 369 -6.54 1.13 -0.88
C MET A 369 -7.97 0.92 -0.36
N VAL A 370 -8.96 1.74 -0.74
CA VAL A 370 -10.38 1.47 -0.46
C VAL A 370 -10.82 0.17 -1.12
N GLY A 371 -10.39 -0.08 -2.36
CA GLY A 371 -10.69 -1.31 -3.09
C GLY A 371 -10.16 -2.57 -2.39
N SER A 372 -9.00 -2.49 -1.72
CA SER A 372 -8.46 -3.62 -0.96
C SER A 372 -9.28 -3.99 0.29
N LEU A 373 -10.25 -3.15 0.67
CA LEU A 373 -11.22 -3.38 1.74
C LEU A 373 -12.60 -3.80 1.21
N THR A 374 -12.86 -3.56 -0.08
CA THR A 374 -14.19 -3.69 -0.68
C THR A 374 -14.27 -4.95 -1.54
N PRO A 375 -15.28 -5.85 -1.33
CA PRO A 375 -15.50 -6.97 -2.21
C PRO A 375 -15.71 -6.53 -3.68
N PRO A 376 -15.36 -7.38 -4.67
CA PRO A 376 -15.14 -8.83 -4.58
C PRO A 376 -13.71 -9.26 -4.23
N LEU A 377 -12.64 -8.48 -4.60
CA LEU A 377 -11.27 -8.92 -4.37
C LEU A 377 -10.81 -8.74 -2.92
N SER A 378 -10.95 -7.51 -2.38
CA SER A 378 -10.74 -7.13 -0.97
C SER A 378 -9.58 -7.84 -0.24
N VAL A 379 -8.36 -7.80 -0.79
CA VAL A 379 -7.22 -8.64 -0.35
C VAL A 379 -6.92 -8.50 1.15
N ASN A 380 -6.96 -7.27 1.69
CA ASN A 380 -6.69 -7.03 3.10
C ASN A 380 -7.85 -7.48 3.99
N LEU A 381 -9.09 -7.30 3.56
CA LEU A 381 -10.27 -7.83 4.29
C LEU A 381 -10.28 -9.36 4.28
N PHE A 382 -9.97 -9.97 3.13
CA PHE A 382 -9.85 -11.42 3.02
C PHE A 382 -8.79 -11.99 3.98
N THR A 383 -7.64 -11.34 4.07
CA THR A 383 -6.57 -11.72 5.01
C THR A 383 -7.05 -11.64 6.46
N SER A 384 -7.75 -10.57 6.82
CA SER A 384 -8.29 -10.38 8.17
C SER A 384 -9.39 -11.39 8.50
N CYS A 385 -10.26 -11.71 7.52
CA CYS A 385 -11.29 -12.74 7.67
C CYS A 385 -10.69 -14.13 7.88
N ARG A 386 -9.59 -14.46 7.18
CA ARG A 386 -8.85 -15.71 7.39
C ARG A 386 -8.31 -15.83 8.83
N VAL A 387 -7.74 -14.75 9.36
CA VAL A 387 -7.25 -14.72 10.76
C VAL A 387 -8.38 -15.00 11.76
N LEU A 388 -9.59 -14.52 11.48
CA LEU A 388 -10.77 -14.67 12.34
C LEU A 388 -11.61 -15.93 12.06
N ASN A 389 -11.21 -16.75 11.07
CA ASN A 389 -11.96 -17.91 10.58
C ASN A 389 -13.43 -17.55 10.29
N MET A 390 -13.66 -16.54 9.47
CA MET A 390 -14.99 -16.08 9.03
C MET A 390 -15.01 -15.81 7.52
N SER A 391 -16.21 -15.78 6.94
CA SER A 391 -16.38 -15.41 5.52
C SER A 391 -16.36 -13.88 5.34
N ILE A 392 -16.09 -13.44 4.09
CA ILE A 392 -16.14 -12.01 3.75
C ILE A 392 -17.57 -11.49 3.87
N ASP A 393 -18.56 -12.28 3.44
CA ASP A 393 -19.97 -11.90 3.45
C ASP A 393 -20.48 -11.62 4.87
N GLU A 394 -19.99 -12.40 5.85
CA GLU A 394 -20.29 -12.16 7.27
C GLU A 394 -19.61 -10.89 7.81
N ALA A 395 -18.38 -10.57 7.33
CA ALA A 395 -17.63 -9.42 7.80
C ALA A 395 -18.11 -8.11 7.17
N PHE A 396 -18.55 -8.14 5.91
CA PHE A 396 -18.78 -6.96 5.09
C PHE A 396 -19.75 -5.95 5.68
N PRO A 397 -20.92 -6.32 6.23
CA PRO A 397 -21.85 -5.36 6.82
C PRO A 397 -21.24 -4.51 7.94
N ASP A 398 -20.47 -5.14 8.83
CA ASP A 398 -19.80 -4.45 9.93
C ASP A 398 -18.61 -3.59 9.45
N THR A 399 -18.03 -3.94 8.31
CA THR A 399 -16.86 -3.25 7.71
C THR A 399 -17.25 -1.96 7.01
N LEU A 400 -18.51 -1.78 6.62
CA LEU A 400 -18.99 -0.61 5.87
C LEU A 400 -18.63 0.73 6.53
N SER A 401 -18.71 0.82 7.86
CA SER A 401 -18.34 2.05 8.58
C SER A 401 -16.85 2.37 8.45
N VAL A 402 -16.02 1.35 8.43
CA VAL A 402 -14.56 1.45 8.28
C VAL A 402 -14.22 1.85 6.84
N ILE A 403 -14.82 1.19 5.85
CA ILE A 403 -14.68 1.54 4.43
C ILE A 403 -15.10 2.99 4.19
N GLY A 404 -16.22 3.41 4.78
CA GLY A 404 -16.71 4.79 4.67
C GLY A 404 -15.69 5.84 5.15
N ILE A 405 -15.01 5.59 6.27
CA ILE A 405 -13.95 6.50 6.76
C ILE A 405 -12.75 6.52 5.82
N VAL A 406 -12.27 5.36 5.34
CA VAL A 406 -11.13 5.31 4.42
C VAL A 406 -11.48 6.01 3.10
N THR A 407 -12.70 5.79 2.57
CA THR A 407 -13.20 6.48 1.36
C THR A 407 -13.28 8.00 1.56
N LEU A 408 -13.81 8.44 2.70
CA LEU A 408 -13.89 9.86 3.04
C LEU A 408 -12.49 10.48 3.10
N MET A 409 -11.55 9.83 3.77
CA MET A 409 -10.17 10.32 3.86
C MET A 409 -9.49 10.33 2.50
N SER A 410 -9.72 9.32 1.66
CA SER A 410 -9.23 9.29 0.27
C SER A 410 -9.79 10.47 -0.53
N ALA A 411 -11.08 10.77 -0.41
CA ALA A 411 -11.71 11.92 -1.08
C ALA A 411 -11.13 13.26 -0.58
N ILE A 412 -10.92 13.41 0.73
CA ILE A 412 -10.30 14.60 1.32
C ILE A 412 -8.89 14.80 0.79
N VAL A 413 -8.06 13.75 0.79
CA VAL A 413 -6.70 13.82 0.25
C VAL A 413 -6.71 14.16 -1.24
N PHE A 414 -7.63 13.57 -2.02
CA PHE A 414 -7.78 13.84 -3.44
C PHE A 414 -8.12 15.30 -3.75
N MET A 415 -8.92 15.94 -2.88
CA MET A 415 -9.36 17.33 -3.04
C MET A 415 -8.36 18.36 -2.51
N PHE A 416 -7.54 18.01 -1.52
CA PHE A 416 -6.65 18.95 -0.83
C PHE A 416 -5.17 18.61 -1.03
N PRO A 417 -4.51 19.17 -2.08
CA PRO A 417 -3.09 18.92 -2.36
C PRO A 417 -2.15 19.22 -1.20
N GLN A 418 -2.51 20.15 -0.32
CA GLN A 418 -1.71 20.54 0.83
C GLN A 418 -1.43 19.38 1.79
N LEU A 419 -2.35 18.40 1.88
CA LEU A 419 -2.20 17.24 2.74
C LEU A 419 -1.06 16.31 2.30
N SER A 420 -0.81 16.23 0.99
CA SER A 420 0.29 15.44 0.44
C SER A 420 1.53 16.28 0.13
N LEU A 421 1.37 17.51 -0.38
CA LEU A 421 2.49 18.34 -0.79
C LEU A 421 3.03 19.25 0.31
N GLY A 422 2.29 19.46 1.41
CA GLY A 422 2.68 20.40 2.47
C GLY A 422 4.05 20.11 3.06
N ILE A 423 4.34 18.84 3.42
CA ILE A 423 5.68 18.47 3.92
C ILE A 423 6.72 18.54 2.79
N VAL A 424 6.39 18.08 1.59
CA VAL A 424 7.31 18.09 0.44
C VAL A 424 7.78 19.51 0.17
N ASN A 425 6.84 20.47 0.10
CA ASN A 425 7.13 21.87 -0.16
C ASN A 425 7.93 22.51 0.99
N SER A 426 7.56 22.20 2.25
CA SER A 426 8.28 22.71 3.42
C SER A 426 9.74 22.25 3.47
N VAL A 427 10.01 20.99 3.10
CA VAL A 427 11.38 20.44 3.07
C VAL A 427 12.19 21.02 1.91
N LYS A 428 11.56 21.29 0.77
CA LYS A 428 12.22 21.86 -0.42
C LYS A 428 12.31 23.39 -0.41
N GLY A 429 11.70 24.06 0.57
CA GLY A 429 11.66 25.50 0.64
C GLY A 429 10.81 26.17 -0.45
N LEU A 430 9.76 25.48 -0.92
CA LEU A 430 8.82 25.90 -1.99
C LEU A 430 7.54 26.47 -1.38
#